data_44f68bc0902cfdf72662c6c9a66c31ac
#
_entry.id   44f68bc0902cfdf72662c6c9a66c31ac
#
_cell.length_a   1.000
_cell.length_b   1.000
_cell.length_c   1.000
_cell.angle_alpha   90.00
_cell.angle_beta   90.00
_cell.angle_gamma   90.00
#
_symmetry.space_group_name_H-M   'P 1'
#
loop_
_entity.id
_entity.type
_entity.pdbx_description
1 polymer ?
#
loop_
_entity_poly.entity_id
_entity_poly.type
_entity_poly.pdbx_seq_one_letter_code
_entity_poly.pdbx_strand_id
1 'polypeptide(L)'
;RSPSRGLGDVYKRQHYAIALKYDSEIMAAPKVVAKGVDEVAFRIRDVANDNDVPIVENAPLARALFAAAEIDDEVPQEHYKAVAEIISYVYQLKHRKFG
;
A
#
# COMPACT_ATOMS: atom_id res chain seq x y z
N ARG A 1 4.41 -22.08 21.77
CA ARG A 1 4.35 -21.61 22.12
C ARG A 1 4.23 -21.00 22.31
N SER A 2 4.33 -20.81 22.34
CA SER A 2 4.19 -20.14 22.70
C SER A 2 3.98 -19.50 22.96
N PRO A 3 4.05 -19.39 23.11
CA PRO A 3 3.92 -18.72 23.36
C PRO A 3 3.91 -18.04 23.29
N SER A 4 4.20 -18.06 23.22
CA SER A 4 4.23 -17.46 23.26
C SER A 4 4.15 -17.23 22.70
N ARG A 5 4.20 -17.56 22.42
CA ARG A 5 4.14 -17.31 22.01
C ARG A 5 3.75 -16.84 21.69
N GLY A 6 3.92 -17.20 21.57
CA GLY A 6 3.67 -16.55 21.34
C GLY A 6 3.10 -15.84 21.59
N LEU A 7 3.20 -15.45 21.97
CA LEU A 7 2.83 -14.57 22.22
C LEU A 7 2.69 -13.61 21.79
N GLY A 8 3.32 -13.69 21.72
CA GLY A 8 3.54 -12.47 21.13
C GLY A 8 2.89 -12.36 19.85
N ASP A 9 2.71 -13.37 19.26
CA ASP A 9 2.14 -13.37 17.98
C ASP A 9 0.77 -12.97 17.88
N VAL A 10 0.05 -13.23 18.88
CA VAL A 10 -1.32 -12.92 18.85
C VAL A 10 -1.58 -11.52 18.83
N TYR A 11 -0.71 -10.77 19.37
CA TYR A 11 -0.96 -9.39 19.33
C TYR A 11 -0.10 -8.78 18.31
N LYS A 12 0.45 -9.56 17.48
CA LYS A 12 1.04 -8.99 16.35
C LYS A 12 -0.01 -8.37 15.56
N ARG A 13 0.22 -7.17 15.14
CA ARG A 13 -0.68 -6.57 14.23
C ARG A 13 -0.58 -7.28 12.94
N GLN A 14 -1.69 -7.36 12.24
CA GLN A 14 -1.65 -7.84 10.88
C GLN A 14 -0.91 -6.85 10.03
N HIS A 15 -0.17 -7.37 9.07
CA HIS A 15 0.51 -6.52 8.09
C HIS A 15 -0.39 -6.38 6.88
N TYR A 16 -0.54 -5.15 6.42
CA TYR A 16 -1.36 -4.86 5.24
C TYR A 16 -0.50 -4.22 4.18
N ALA A 17 -0.81 -4.47 2.93
CA ALA A 17 -0.17 -3.77 1.83
C ALA A 17 -1.22 -3.48 0.78
N ILE A 18 -1.21 -2.25 0.28
CA ILE A 18 -2.13 -1.79 -0.75
C ILE A 18 -1.28 -1.21 -1.86
N ALA A 19 -1.29 -1.83 -3.02
CA ALA A 19 -0.56 -1.30 -4.17
C ALA A 19 -1.47 -0.40 -4.97
N LEU A 20 -0.93 0.71 -5.44
CA LEU A 20 -1.69 1.76 -6.08
C LEU A 20 -1.19 2.03 -7.48
N LYS A 21 -2.08 2.55 -8.31
CA LYS A 21 -1.72 3.02 -9.64
C LYS A 21 -2.32 4.40 -9.84
N TYR A 22 -1.54 5.30 -10.36
CA TYR A 22 -2.04 6.63 -10.69
C TYR A 22 -1.30 7.19 -11.88
N ASP A 23 -2.05 7.67 -12.86
CA ASP A 23 -1.51 8.38 -14.00
C ASP A 23 -2.33 9.65 -14.14
N SER A 24 -1.71 10.77 -13.79
CA SER A 24 -2.44 12.04 -13.73
C SER A 24 -2.98 12.47 -15.07
N GLU A 25 -2.50 11.93 -16.17
CA GLU A 25 -2.97 12.31 -17.48
C GLU A 25 -4.28 11.65 -17.87
N ILE A 26 -4.54 10.47 -17.31
CA ILE A 26 -5.71 9.71 -17.72
C ILE A 26 -6.61 9.28 -16.58
N MET A 27 -6.19 9.50 -15.34
CA MET A 27 -6.96 9.03 -14.18
C MET A 27 -7.32 10.19 -13.28
N ALA A 28 -8.58 10.22 -12.87
CA ALA A 28 -9.04 11.25 -11.94
C ALA A 28 -8.55 11.01 -10.53
N ALA A 29 -8.33 9.76 -10.17
CA ALA A 29 -7.91 9.39 -8.82
C ALA A 29 -7.09 8.12 -8.86
N PRO A 30 -6.25 7.89 -7.84
CA PRO A 30 -5.51 6.64 -7.76
C PRO A 30 -6.45 5.46 -7.57
N LYS A 31 -6.03 4.31 -8.08
CA LYS A 31 -6.78 3.07 -7.93
C LYS A 31 -5.98 2.04 -7.18
N VAL A 32 -6.69 1.17 -6.49
CA VAL A 32 -6.09 0.03 -5.81
C VAL A 32 -5.90 -1.07 -6.86
N VAL A 33 -4.67 -1.51 -7.05
CA VAL A 33 -4.41 -2.57 -8.02
C VAL A 33 -4.09 -3.90 -7.34
N ALA A 34 -3.75 -3.88 -6.06
CA ALA A 34 -3.57 -5.12 -5.30
C ALA A 34 -3.74 -4.80 -3.83
N LYS A 35 -4.21 -5.76 -3.07
CA LYS A 35 -4.29 -5.62 -1.62
C LYS A 35 -4.14 -6.99 -0.98
N GLY A 36 -3.53 -7.02 0.19
CA GLY A 36 -3.32 -8.28 0.89
C GLY A 36 -2.91 -8.06 2.31
N VAL A 37 -2.90 -9.15 3.06
CA VAL A 37 -2.47 -9.16 4.45
C VAL A 37 -1.37 -10.19 4.63
N ASP A 38 -0.55 -9.97 5.62
CA ASP A 38 0.51 -10.90 6.07
C ASP A 38 1.39 -11.37 4.91
N GLU A 39 1.42 -12.64 4.61
CA GLU A 39 2.31 -13.14 3.57
C GLU A 39 2.02 -12.55 2.21
N VAL A 40 0.75 -12.36 1.90
CA VAL A 40 0.38 -11.72 0.64
C VAL A 40 0.84 -10.27 0.64
N ALA A 41 0.74 -9.60 1.78
CA ALA A 41 1.22 -8.22 1.89
C ALA A 41 2.71 -8.13 1.60
N PHE A 42 3.49 -9.06 2.14
CA PHE A 42 4.94 -9.06 1.90
C PHE A 42 5.27 -9.29 0.43
N ARG A 43 4.54 -10.18 -0.21
CA ARG A 43 4.74 -10.44 -1.62
C ARG A 43 4.38 -9.23 -2.47
N ILE A 44 3.28 -8.56 -2.14
CA ILE A 44 2.88 -7.34 -2.83
C ILE A 44 3.96 -6.29 -2.69
N ARG A 45 4.50 -6.14 -1.48
CA ARG A 45 5.56 -5.16 -1.24
C ARG A 45 6.78 -5.44 -2.11
N ASP A 46 7.19 -6.71 -2.18
CA ASP A 46 8.38 -7.06 -2.94
C ASP A 46 8.19 -6.77 -4.43
N VAL A 47 7.05 -7.17 -4.97
CA VAL A 47 6.78 -6.94 -6.39
C VAL A 47 6.65 -5.44 -6.68
N ALA A 48 6.00 -4.70 -5.79
CA ALA A 48 5.82 -3.27 -5.98
C ALA A 48 7.16 -2.56 -5.96
N ASN A 49 8.03 -2.93 -5.04
CA ASN A 49 9.35 -2.30 -4.96
C ASN A 49 10.19 -2.61 -6.20
N ASP A 50 10.08 -3.82 -6.72
CA ASP A 50 10.83 -4.18 -7.91
C ASP A 50 10.34 -3.43 -9.15
N ASN A 51 9.11 -2.98 -9.14
CA ASN A 51 8.51 -2.33 -10.29
C ASN A 51 8.18 -0.86 -10.07
N ASP A 52 8.66 -0.30 -8.97
CA ASP A 52 8.45 1.11 -8.64
C ASP A 52 6.97 1.47 -8.55
N VAL A 53 6.19 0.57 -7.99
CA VAL A 53 4.76 0.79 -7.79
C VAL A 53 4.55 1.35 -6.40
N PRO A 54 3.76 2.42 -6.25
CA PRO A 54 3.47 2.97 -4.93
C PRO A 54 2.72 1.96 -4.07
N ILE A 55 3.12 1.89 -2.81
CA ILE A 55 2.50 0.93 -1.90
C ILE A 55 2.24 1.59 -0.55
N VAL A 56 1.11 1.30 0.04
CA VAL A 56 0.73 1.80 1.36
C VAL A 56 0.99 0.70 2.36
N GLU A 57 1.90 0.97 3.29
CA GLU A 57 2.19 0.02 4.36
C GLU A 57 1.94 0.61 5.73
N ASN A 58 1.66 1.90 5.83
CA ASN A 58 1.30 2.53 7.09
C ASN A 58 0.06 1.83 7.62
N ALA A 59 0.15 1.25 8.80
CA ALA A 59 -0.90 0.34 9.27
C ALA A 59 -2.29 0.96 9.32
N PRO A 60 -2.48 2.15 9.90
CA PRO A 60 -3.83 2.72 9.93
C PRO A 60 -4.39 2.99 8.53
N LEU A 61 -3.58 3.55 7.64
CA LEU A 61 -4.04 3.88 6.30
C LEU A 61 -4.28 2.63 5.48
N ALA A 62 -3.35 1.67 5.54
CA ALA A 62 -3.50 0.44 4.77
C ALA A 62 -4.73 -0.33 5.21
N ARG A 63 -4.98 -0.38 6.51
CA ARG A 63 -6.15 -1.06 7.03
C ARG A 63 -7.44 -0.39 6.55
N ALA A 64 -7.45 0.95 6.57
CA ALA A 64 -8.63 1.69 6.13
C ALA A 64 -8.89 1.45 4.65
N LEU A 65 -7.86 1.46 3.84
CA LEU A 65 -8.01 1.23 2.40
C LEU A 65 -8.41 -0.21 2.11
N PHE A 66 -7.87 -1.15 2.88
CA PHE A 66 -8.21 -2.56 2.67
C PHE A 66 -9.71 -2.78 2.87
N ALA A 67 -10.28 -2.10 3.85
CA ALA A 67 -11.70 -2.24 4.15
C ALA A 67 -12.58 -1.45 3.19
N ALA A 68 -12.09 -0.32 2.70
CA ALA A 68 -12.93 0.62 1.96
C ALA A 68 -12.89 0.47 0.46
N ALA A 69 -11.85 -0.15 -0.10
CA ALA A 69 -11.70 -0.22 -1.55
C ALA A 69 -11.34 -1.63 -1.98
N GLU A 70 -11.96 -2.08 -3.05
CA GLU A 70 -11.61 -3.35 -3.66
C GLU A 70 -10.60 -3.12 -4.76
N ILE A 71 -10.05 -4.20 -5.29
CA ILE A 71 -9.14 -4.09 -6.42
C ILE A 71 -9.89 -3.44 -7.58
N ASP A 72 -9.22 -2.50 -8.21
CA ASP A 72 -9.74 -1.67 -9.30
C ASP A 72 -10.64 -0.52 -8.86
N ASP A 73 -10.91 -0.40 -7.58
CA ASP A 73 -11.66 0.75 -7.08
C ASP A 73 -10.74 1.94 -6.93
N GLU A 74 -11.30 3.12 -7.08
CA GLU A 74 -10.57 4.34 -6.78
C GLU A 74 -10.43 4.48 -5.27
N VAL A 75 -9.35 5.11 -4.85
CA VAL A 75 -9.13 5.42 -3.45
C VAL A 75 -10.22 6.38 -2.99
N PRO A 76 -10.82 6.16 -1.81
CA PRO A 76 -11.81 7.10 -1.30
C PRO A 76 -11.23 8.50 -1.11
N GLN A 77 -12.06 9.49 -1.38
CA GLN A 77 -11.63 10.88 -1.35
C GLN A 77 -11.01 11.28 -0.03
N GLU A 78 -11.51 10.73 1.05
CA GLU A 78 -11.00 11.07 2.38
C GLU A 78 -9.55 10.68 2.58
N HIS A 79 -9.01 9.81 1.73
CA HIS A 79 -7.62 9.36 1.85
C HIS A 79 -6.72 9.95 0.75
N TYR A 80 -7.24 10.82 -0.08
CA TYR A 80 -6.47 11.36 -1.21
C TYR A 80 -5.16 12.01 -0.79
N LYS A 81 -5.19 12.80 0.26
CA LYS A 81 -3.99 13.53 0.65
C LYS A 81 -2.87 12.59 1.06
N ALA A 82 -3.19 11.61 1.89
CA ALA A 82 -2.19 10.68 2.37
C ALA A 82 -1.65 9.83 1.23
N VAL A 83 -2.53 9.40 0.34
CA VAL A 83 -2.13 8.58 -0.81
C VAL A 83 -1.29 9.39 -1.78
N ALA A 84 -1.65 10.66 -1.99
CA ALA A 84 -0.90 11.52 -2.89
C ALA A 84 0.54 11.71 -2.42
N GLU A 85 0.75 11.78 -1.12
CA GLU A 85 2.09 11.92 -0.58
C GLU A 85 2.94 10.68 -0.88
N ILE A 86 2.35 9.51 -0.79
CA ILE A 86 3.06 8.27 -1.09
C ILE A 86 3.41 8.19 -2.56
N ILE A 87 2.46 8.53 -3.42
CA ILE A 87 2.68 8.50 -4.86
C ILE A 87 3.75 9.49 -5.26
N SER A 88 3.71 10.67 -4.67
CA SER A 88 4.70 11.70 -4.93
C SER A 88 6.10 11.28 -4.53
N TYR A 89 6.21 10.60 -3.39
CA TYR A 89 7.49 10.12 -2.91
C TYR A 89 8.10 9.09 -3.88
N VAL A 90 7.29 8.15 -4.33
CA VAL A 90 7.76 7.13 -5.27
C VAL A 90 8.16 7.76 -6.60
N TYR A 91 7.37 8.72 -7.05
CA TYR A 91 7.68 9.45 -8.29
C TYR A 91 9.03 10.15 -8.17
N GLN A 92 9.30 10.78 -7.06
CA GLN A 92 10.55 11.45 -6.84
C GLN A 92 11.70 10.48 -6.80
N LEU A 93 11.51 9.33 -6.19
CA LEU A 93 12.57 8.32 -6.16
C LEU A 93 12.92 7.85 -7.56
N LYS A 94 11.92 7.63 -8.39
CA LYS A 94 12.18 7.20 -9.76
C LYS A 94 12.97 8.25 -10.53
N HIS A 95 12.62 9.50 -10.37
CA HIS A 95 13.30 10.56 -11.09
C HIS A 95 14.69 10.82 -10.57
N ARG A 96 14.93 10.53 -9.31
CA ARG A 96 16.25 10.71 -8.77
C ARG A 96 17.25 9.73 -9.35
N LYS A 97 16.78 8.60 -9.81
CA LYS A 97 17.67 7.61 -10.37
C LYS A 97 18.39 8.11 -11.61
N PHE A 98 17.85 9.13 -12.21
CA PHE A 98 18.45 9.64 -13.43
C PHE A 98 19.28 10.87 -13.20
N GLY A 99 19.26 11.38 -12.03
CA GLY A 99 19.93 12.62 -11.78
C GLY A 99 21.24 12.51 -11.08
#